data_f8934c09ee94ed9176d8d4bb53178e59
#
_entry.id   f8934c09ee94ed9176d8d4bb53178e59
#
_cell.length_a   1.000
_cell.length_b   1.000
_cell.length_c   1.000
_cell.angle_alpha   90.00
_cell.angle_beta   90.00
_cell.angle_gamma   90.00
#
_symmetry.space_group_name_H-M   'P 1'
#
loop_
_entity.id
_entity.type
_entity.pdbx_description
1 polymer ?
#
loop_
_entity_poly.entity_id
_entity_poly.type
_entity_poly.pdbx_seq_one_letter_code
_entity_poly.pdbx_strand_id
1 'polypeptide(L)'
;MAFASLGSGFGLYEASSPTYALGGAVVGRAYDASANFYNPATLTDLTNLTVTAGFMTEHPRGRIKTDLPGGRTSSMDPGVFWLPHFHLAIPLPWDFAFGLGVMPEYGLGSEYSDSWDLNFNSIDTTVMSFTVNPNLAYKVTDKWSVGAGMRFLYFDFEQYSLPVVTPYGPYGHRMRLVSPSPGASDLV
;
A
#
# COMPACT_ATOMS: atom_id res chain seq x y z
N MET A 1 9.43 14.64 -10.47
CA MET A 1 8.89 14.87 -9.13
C MET A 1 8.12 13.63 -8.76
N ALA A 2 8.59 12.85 -7.80
CA ALA A 2 7.78 11.79 -7.23
C ALA A 2 6.78 12.47 -6.30
N PHE A 3 5.54 12.61 -6.70
CA PHE A 3 4.48 12.88 -5.73
C PHE A 3 4.35 11.61 -4.89
N ALA A 4 4.93 11.62 -3.70
CA ALA A 4 4.56 10.66 -2.71
C ALA A 4 3.06 10.80 -2.52
N SER A 5 2.30 9.79 -2.87
CA SER A 5 0.91 9.68 -2.45
C SER A 5 0.97 9.77 -0.93
N LEU A 6 0.51 10.88 -0.40
CA LEU A 6 0.35 11.05 1.04
C LEU A 6 -0.87 10.21 1.43
N GLY A 7 -0.68 8.89 1.38
CA GLY A 7 -1.65 7.93 1.83
C GLY A 7 -1.89 8.17 3.31
N SER A 8 -3.00 8.78 3.57
CA SER A 8 -3.48 9.13 4.89
C SER A 8 -3.66 7.88 5.75
N GLY A 9 -2.59 7.39 6.37
CA GLY A 9 -2.65 6.42 7.45
C GLY A 9 -2.73 4.93 7.07
N PHE A 10 -2.90 4.55 5.81
CA PHE A 10 -2.92 3.15 5.35
C PHE A 10 -2.00 2.88 4.15
N GLY A 11 -1.06 3.79 3.89
CA GLY A 11 0.00 3.56 2.90
C GLY A 11 1.03 2.57 3.43
N LEU A 12 1.36 1.59 2.62
CA LEU A 12 2.40 0.59 2.87
C LEU A 12 3.66 1.01 2.10
N TYR A 13 4.76 1.18 2.81
CA TYR A 13 6.02 1.66 2.22
C TYR A 13 7.10 0.57 2.16
N GLU A 14 6.74 -0.62 2.58
CA GLU A 14 7.64 -1.74 2.79
C GLU A 14 7.77 -2.59 1.52
N ALA A 15 8.47 -2.08 0.51
CA ALA A 15 8.61 -2.75 -0.78
C ALA A 15 9.62 -3.92 -0.76
N SER A 16 10.50 -4.00 0.24
CA SER A 16 11.41 -5.13 0.44
C SER A 16 12.02 -5.13 1.84
N SER A 17 12.63 -6.24 2.26
CA SER A 17 13.27 -6.35 3.57
C SER A 17 14.39 -5.33 3.81
N PRO A 18 15.31 -5.05 2.87
CA PRO A 18 16.30 -4.00 3.05
C PRO A 18 15.68 -2.61 3.22
N THR A 19 14.63 -2.31 2.46
CA THR A 19 13.97 -1.00 2.54
C THR A 19 13.21 -0.83 3.85
N TYR A 20 12.60 -1.90 4.35
CA TYR A 20 11.97 -1.92 5.66
C TYR A 20 13.00 -1.68 6.79
N ALA A 21 14.11 -2.41 6.76
CA ALA A 21 15.16 -2.28 7.77
C ALA A 21 15.76 -0.86 7.83
N LEU A 22 15.74 -0.12 6.74
CA LEU A 22 16.22 1.25 6.63
C LEU A 22 15.12 2.31 6.85
N GLY A 23 13.89 1.89 7.22
CA GLY A 23 12.77 2.81 7.43
C GLY A 23 12.40 3.62 6.18
N GLY A 24 12.60 3.07 4.99
CA GLY A 24 12.35 3.77 3.72
C GLY A 24 13.46 4.75 3.28
N ALA A 25 14.58 4.83 3.99
CA ALA A 25 15.70 5.72 3.65
C ALA A 25 16.54 5.19 2.46
N VAL A 26 15.87 4.89 1.33
CA VAL A 26 16.46 4.21 0.17
C VAL A 26 16.28 5.00 -1.14
N VAL A 27 15.75 6.22 -1.09
CA VAL A 27 15.43 7.03 -2.28
C VAL A 27 16.67 7.42 -3.08
N GLY A 28 17.81 7.54 -2.43
CA GLY A 28 19.08 7.98 -3.05
C GLY A 28 19.91 6.87 -3.68
N ARG A 29 19.56 5.59 -3.50
CA ARG A 29 20.36 4.46 -3.98
C ARG A 29 19.53 3.21 -4.15
N ALA A 30 19.77 2.45 -5.21
CA ALA A 30 19.22 1.11 -5.36
C ALA A 30 20.00 0.10 -4.50
N TYR A 31 19.30 -0.62 -3.62
CA TYR A 31 19.81 -1.77 -2.89
C TYR A 31 19.38 -3.08 -3.57
N ASP A 32 18.20 -3.08 -4.17
CA ASP A 32 17.60 -4.19 -4.89
C ASP A 32 16.57 -3.68 -5.92
N ALA A 33 15.85 -4.58 -6.56
CA ALA A 33 14.88 -4.21 -7.58
C ALA A 33 13.67 -3.40 -7.05
N SER A 34 13.45 -3.34 -5.73
CA SER A 34 12.39 -2.52 -5.13
C SER A 34 12.65 -1.00 -5.27
N ALA A 35 13.85 -0.62 -5.70
CA ALA A 35 14.18 0.76 -6.06
C ALA A 35 13.18 1.35 -7.07
N ASN A 36 12.55 0.52 -7.91
CA ASN A 36 11.54 0.95 -8.87
C ASN A 36 10.32 1.61 -8.21
N PHE A 37 10.01 1.25 -6.97
CA PHE A 37 8.92 1.85 -6.21
C PHE A 37 9.27 3.21 -5.64
N TYR A 38 10.48 3.36 -5.10
CA TYR A 38 10.92 4.58 -4.41
C TYR A 38 11.48 5.64 -5.34
N ASN A 39 12.38 5.25 -6.22
CA ASN A 39 13.02 6.13 -7.19
C ASN A 39 13.51 5.32 -8.39
N PRO A 40 12.73 5.26 -9.47
CA PRO A 40 13.11 4.48 -10.63
C PRO A 40 14.42 4.93 -11.29
N ALA A 41 14.85 6.18 -11.11
CA ALA A 41 16.12 6.64 -11.67
C ALA A 41 17.33 5.84 -11.13
N THR A 42 17.26 5.33 -9.89
CA THR A 42 18.33 4.54 -9.28
C THR A 42 18.42 3.11 -9.83
N LEU A 43 17.48 2.65 -10.65
CA LEU A 43 17.57 1.36 -11.33
C LEU A 43 18.80 1.27 -12.24
N THR A 44 19.31 2.42 -12.72
CA THR A 44 20.55 2.48 -13.51
C THR A 44 21.82 2.11 -12.72
N ASP A 45 21.73 2.04 -11.39
CA ASP A 45 22.84 1.58 -10.53
C ASP A 45 22.95 0.04 -10.51
N LEU A 46 21.88 -0.64 -10.92
CA LEU A 46 21.84 -2.10 -10.97
C LEU A 46 22.40 -2.60 -12.31
N THR A 47 23.57 -3.19 -12.26
CA THR A 47 24.30 -3.63 -13.47
C THR A 47 23.92 -5.03 -13.94
N ASN A 48 23.17 -5.79 -13.14
CA ASN A 48 22.73 -7.14 -13.44
C ASN A 48 21.22 -7.25 -13.37
N LEU A 49 20.66 -8.26 -14.05
CA LEU A 49 19.30 -8.68 -13.84
C LEU A 49 19.07 -8.95 -12.33
N THR A 50 18.19 -8.19 -11.74
CA THR A 50 17.90 -8.29 -10.30
C THR A 50 16.43 -8.59 -10.08
N VAL A 51 16.16 -9.61 -9.28
CA VAL A 51 14.82 -9.99 -8.87
C VAL A 51 14.74 -9.93 -7.34
N THR A 52 13.73 -9.24 -6.85
CA THR A 52 13.42 -9.19 -5.42
C THR A 52 12.00 -9.70 -5.25
N ALA A 53 11.82 -10.78 -4.53
CA ALA A 53 10.52 -11.35 -4.24
C ALA A 53 10.43 -11.76 -2.78
N GLY A 54 9.28 -11.56 -2.17
CA GLY A 54 9.07 -11.91 -0.78
C GLY A 54 7.65 -11.59 -0.34
N PHE A 55 7.48 -11.65 0.95
CA PHE A 55 6.26 -11.21 1.60
C PHE A 55 6.61 -10.59 2.96
N MET A 56 5.73 -9.73 3.42
CA MET A 56 5.73 -9.20 4.76
C MET A 56 4.46 -9.65 5.47
N THR A 57 4.53 -9.76 6.78
CA THR A 57 3.36 -10.01 7.62
C THR A 57 3.15 -8.83 8.54
N GLU A 58 1.93 -8.33 8.56
CA GLU A 58 1.52 -7.30 9.50
C GLU A 58 0.48 -7.85 10.47
N HIS A 59 0.61 -7.43 11.72
CA HIS A 59 -0.30 -7.80 12.80
C HIS A 59 -0.71 -6.51 13.53
N PRO A 60 -1.68 -5.77 13.00
CA PRO A 60 -2.12 -4.51 13.60
C PRO A 60 -2.82 -4.79 14.94
N ARG A 61 -2.58 -3.92 15.91
CA ARG A 61 -3.25 -3.96 17.21
C ARG A 61 -3.68 -2.56 17.58
N GLY A 62 -4.90 -2.43 18.04
CA GLY A 62 -5.44 -1.15 18.49
C GLY A 62 -6.37 -1.33 19.67
N ARG A 63 -6.50 -0.26 20.45
CA ARG A 63 -7.51 -0.15 21.53
C ARG A 63 -8.18 1.20 21.41
N ILE A 64 -9.49 1.19 21.49
CA ILE A 64 -10.32 2.41 21.52
C ILE A 64 -11.01 2.45 22.85
N LYS A 65 -10.84 3.56 23.58
CA LYS A 65 -11.60 3.86 24.78
C LYS A 65 -12.70 4.84 24.41
N THR A 66 -13.92 4.50 24.73
CA THR A 66 -15.07 5.35 24.50
C THR A 66 -15.32 6.20 25.75
N ASP A 67 -15.32 7.53 25.61
CA ASP A 67 -15.57 8.46 26.72
C ASP A 67 -17.09 8.76 26.94
N LEU A 68 -17.94 7.89 26.42
CA LEU A 68 -19.38 7.94 26.68
C LEU A 68 -19.70 7.48 28.12
N PRO A 69 -20.79 7.95 28.74
CA PRO A 69 -21.23 7.41 30.03
C PRO A 69 -21.45 5.90 29.96
N GLY A 70 -20.67 5.14 30.71
CA GLY A 70 -20.67 3.66 30.64
C GLY A 70 -19.85 3.08 29.52
N GLY A 71 -19.09 3.89 28.79
CA GLY A 71 -18.25 3.46 27.67
C GLY A 71 -17.14 2.48 28.08
N ARG A 72 -16.85 1.58 27.20
CA ARG A 72 -15.89 0.48 27.39
C ARG A 72 -14.61 0.70 26.60
N THR A 73 -13.57 -0.01 26.99
CA THR A 73 -12.39 -0.15 26.15
C THR A 73 -12.57 -1.35 25.24
N SER A 74 -12.59 -1.12 23.94
CA SER A 74 -12.65 -2.17 22.92
C SER A 74 -11.27 -2.38 22.31
N SER A 75 -10.88 -3.62 22.15
CA SER A 75 -9.65 -4.01 21.47
C SER A 75 -9.98 -4.44 20.04
N MET A 76 -9.13 -4.06 19.12
CA MET A 76 -9.17 -4.58 17.76
C MET A 76 -8.74 -6.04 17.78
N ASP A 77 -9.49 -6.91 17.10
CA ASP A 77 -9.13 -8.32 16.96
C ASP A 77 -7.93 -8.43 16.00
N PRO A 78 -6.87 -9.10 16.44
CA PRO A 78 -5.66 -9.17 15.63
C PRO A 78 -5.82 -10.16 14.47
N GLY A 79 -5.88 -9.64 13.28
CA GLY A 79 -5.67 -10.41 12.05
C GLY A 79 -4.19 -10.42 11.65
N VAL A 80 -3.76 -11.41 10.90
CA VAL A 80 -2.44 -11.45 10.26
C VAL A 80 -2.65 -11.21 8.77
N PHE A 81 -2.05 -10.14 8.27
CA PHE A 81 -2.10 -9.80 6.87
C PHE A 81 -0.80 -10.21 6.19
N TRP A 82 -0.92 -10.79 5.00
CA TRP A 82 0.20 -11.20 4.16
C TRP A 82 0.32 -10.24 2.99
N LEU A 83 1.47 -9.62 2.86
CA LEU A 83 1.76 -8.56 1.88
C LEU A 83 2.85 -9.05 0.92
N PRO A 84 2.48 -9.83 -0.12
CA PRO A 84 3.44 -10.32 -1.09
C PRO A 84 3.94 -9.19 -1.98
N HIS A 85 5.23 -9.21 -2.33
CA HIS A 85 5.82 -8.27 -3.25
C HIS A 85 6.74 -8.97 -4.25
N PHE A 86 6.80 -8.41 -5.44
CA PHE A 86 7.68 -8.85 -6.51
C PHE A 86 8.23 -7.63 -7.26
N HIS A 87 9.54 -7.59 -7.43
CA HIS A 87 10.22 -6.55 -8.18
C HIS A 87 11.25 -7.16 -9.13
N LEU A 88 11.32 -6.59 -10.32
CA LEU A 88 12.25 -6.97 -11.36
C LEU A 88 12.97 -5.71 -11.84
N ALA A 89 14.29 -5.79 -12.01
CA ALA A 89 15.10 -4.76 -12.65
C ALA A 89 15.98 -5.40 -13.71
N ILE A 90 15.91 -4.86 -14.92
CA ILE A 90 16.63 -5.35 -16.10
C ILE A 90 17.48 -4.20 -16.63
N PRO A 91 18.82 -4.28 -16.55
CA PRO A 91 19.67 -3.36 -17.29
C PRO A 91 19.51 -3.61 -18.79
N LEU A 92 19.36 -2.55 -19.53
CA LEU A 92 19.17 -2.55 -20.98
C LEU A 92 20.38 -1.91 -21.66
N PRO A 93 20.59 -2.15 -22.97
CA PRO A 93 21.59 -1.45 -23.75
C PRO A 93 21.39 0.08 -23.71
N TRP A 94 22.47 0.83 -23.99
CA TRP A 94 22.50 2.29 -24.07
C TRP A 94 22.11 3.01 -22.78
N ASP A 95 22.59 2.50 -21.67
CA ASP A 95 22.40 3.12 -20.34
C ASP A 95 20.93 3.20 -19.87
N PHE A 96 20.05 2.39 -20.45
CA PHE A 96 18.68 2.24 -19.95
C PHE A 96 18.57 1.13 -18.92
N ALA A 97 17.55 1.24 -18.06
CA ALA A 97 17.12 0.17 -17.17
C ALA A 97 15.59 0.11 -17.13
N PHE A 98 15.05 -1.10 -17.21
CA PHE A 98 13.62 -1.35 -17.04
C PHE A 98 13.35 -1.91 -15.64
N GLY A 99 12.30 -1.43 -15.01
CA GLY A 99 11.80 -1.94 -13.73
C GLY A 99 10.34 -2.34 -13.80
N LEU A 100 9.98 -3.40 -13.09
CA LEU A 100 8.59 -3.81 -12.87
C LEU A 100 8.42 -4.12 -11.39
N GLY A 101 7.44 -3.47 -10.75
CA GLY A 101 7.05 -3.75 -9.37
C GLY A 101 5.59 -4.22 -9.30
N VAL A 102 5.35 -5.21 -8.46
CA VAL A 102 4.01 -5.66 -8.09
C VAL A 102 3.97 -5.80 -6.58
N MET A 103 3.14 -5.00 -5.91
CA MET A 103 3.05 -5.00 -4.47
C MET A 103 1.73 -4.37 -3.97
N PRO A 104 1.28 -4.69 -2.76
CA PRO A 104 0.25 -3.90 -2.09
C PRO A 104 0.82 -2.53 -1.71
N GLU A 105 0.14 -1.45 -2.07
CA GLU A 105 0.54 -0.08 -1.76
C GLU A 105 -0.29 0.52 -0.62
N TYR A 106 -1.51 0.03 -0.46
CA TYR A 106 -2.42 0.44 0.60
C TYR A 106 -3.02 -0.79 1.26
N GLY A 107 -3.08 -0.76 2.57
CA GLY A 107 -3.70 -1.80 3.37
C GLY A 107 -4.20 -1.28 4.70
N LEU A 108 -5.34 -1.75 5.11
CA LEU A 108 -5.91 -1.52 6.42
C LEU A 108 -6.78 -2.72 6.76
N GLY A 109 -6.65 -3.22 7.97
CA GLY A 109 -7.58 -4.19 8.51
C GLY A 109 -7.90 -3.82 9.95
N SER A 110 -9.16 -3.66 10.26
CA SER A 110 -9.62 -3.47 11.63
C SER A 110 -10.92 -4.24 11.83
N GLU A 111 -10.94 -5.09 12.83
CA GLU A 111 -12.11 -5.86 13.21
C GLU A 111 -12.36 -5.69 14.71
N TYR A 112 -13.57 -5.34 15.06
CA TYR A 112 -14.04 -5.17 16.43
C TYR A 112 -15.22 -6.10 16.69
N SER A 113 -15.43 -6.47 17.94
CA SER A 113 -16.59 -7.25 18.35
C SER A 113 -17.90 -6.51 18.04
N ASP A 114 -18.95 -7.24 17.62
CA ASP A 114 -20.29 -6.69 17.41
C ASP A 114 -20.87 -5.96 18.63
N SER A 115 -20.33 -6.22 19.81
CA SER A 115 -20.76 -5.62 21.07
C SER A 115 -20.00 -4.35 21.47
N TRP A 116 -19.09 -3.83 20.61
CA TRP A 116 -18.38 -2.61 20.94
C TRP A 116 -19.27 -1.37 20.82
N ASP A 117 -18.93 -0.32 21.57
CA ASP A 117 -19.82 0.84 21.78
C ASP A 117 -20.15 1.64 20.50
N LEU A 118 -19.30 1.56 19.48
CA LEU A 118 -19.46 2.28 18.20
C LEU A 118 -19.68 1.34 17.01
N ASN A 119 -20.31 0.20 17.23
CA ASN A 119 -20.58 -0.81 16.22
C ASN A 119 -21.45 -0.29 15.05
N PHE A 120 -22.18 0.79 15.27
CA PHE A 120 -22.95 1.48 14.23
C PHE A 120 -22.05 2.26 13.26
N ASN A 121 -20.84 2.60 13.66
CA ASN A 121 -19.90 3.31 12.80
C ASN A 121 -19.07 2.35 11.96
N SER A 122 -18.47 1.36 12.58
CA SER A 122 -17.71 0.30 11.90
C SER A 122 -17.52 -0.89 12.83
N ILE A 123 -17.69 -2.09 12.32
CA ILE A 123 -17.28 -3.33 12.98
C ILE A 123 -16.06 -3.86 12.26
N ASP A 124 -16.12 -3.96 10.95
CA ASP A 124 -15.04 -4.41 10.10
C ASP A 124 -14.75 -3.36 9.03
N THR A 125 -13.49 -3.08 8.84
CA THR A 125 -13.02 -2.25 7.73
C THR A 125 -11.79 -2.90 7.15
N THR A 126 -11.88 -3.25 5.86
CA THR A 126 -10.77 -3.84 5.12
C THR A 126 -10.45 -3.00 3.89
N VAL A 127 -9.18 -2.65 3.75
CA VAL A 127 -8.62 -2.02 2.56
C VAL A 127 -7.56 -2.94 1.98
N MET A 128 -7.73 -3.30 0.73
CA MET A 128 -6.73 -4.07 0.00
C MET A 128 -6.41 -3.38 -1.32
N SER A 129 -5.15 -3.31 -1.64
CA SER A 129 -4.74 -2.81 -2.96
C SER A 129 -3.62 -3.64 -3.56
N PHE A 130 -3.52 -3.59 -4.88
CA PHE A 130 -2.39 -4.09 -5.63
C PHE A 130 -1.97 -3.07 -6.68
N THR A 131 -0.70 -2.78 -6.69
CA THR A 131 -0.11 -1.86 -7.67
C THR A 131 0.81 -2.63 -8.61
N VAL A 132 0.65 -2.41 -9.91
CA VAL A 132 1.61 -2.82 -10.94
C VAL A 132 2.30 -1.57 -11.45
N ASN A 133 3.62 -1.52 -11.32
CA ASN A 133 4.42 -0.32 -11.55
C ASN A 133 5.57 -0.59 -12.54
N PRO A 134 5.32 -0.54 -13.87
CA PRO A 134 6.39 -0.55 -14.86
C PRO A 134 7.10 0.81 -14.90
N ASN A 135 8.43 0.77 -14.99
CA ASN A 135 9.31 1.95 -14.99
C ASN A 135 10.39 1.83 -16.05
N LEU A 136 10.82 2.95 -16.55
CA LEU A 136 12.00 3.07 -17.40
C LEU A 136 12.94 4.13 -16.82
N ALA A 137 14.20 3.82 -16.71
CA ALA A 137 15.25 4.73 -16.28
C ALA A 137 16.31 4.89 -17.35
N TYR A 138 16.96 6.03 -17.37
CA TYR A 138 18.05 6.36 -18.29
C TYR A 138 19.18 7.09 -17.54
N LYS A 139 20.39 6.61 -17.69
CA LYS A 139 21.59 7.23 -17.14
C LYS A 139 22.11 8.29 -18.14
N VAL A 140 21.84 9.55 -17.81
CA VAL A 140 22.20 10.68 -18.68
C VAL A 140 23.70 10.96 -18.64
N THR A 141 24.30 10.83 -17.46
CA THR A 141 25.74 10.97 -17.20
C THR A 141 26.11 10.08 -16.02
N ASP A 142 27.39 9.98 -15.69
CA ASP A 142 27.83 9.24 -14.49
C ASP A 142 27.31 9.81 -13.16
N LYS A 143 26.73 11.01 -13.18
CA LYS A 143 26.21 11.70 -11.99
C LYS A 143 24.72 11.93 -12.04
N TRP A 144 24.08 11.76 -13.19
CA TRP A 144 22.68 12.08 -13.38
C TRP A 144 21.93 10.94 -14.06
N SER A 145 20.89 10.50 -13.42
CA SER A 145 19.93 9.55 -13.99
C SER A 145 18.52 10.11 -13.86
N VAL A 146 17.67 9.78 -14.81
CA VAL A 146 16.25 10.13 -14.82
C VAL A 146 15.42 8.84 -14.92
N GLY A 147 14.24 8.85 -14.35
CA GLY A 147 13.34 7.70 -14.41
C GLY A 147 11.90 8.17 -14.44
N ALA A 148 11.08 7.42 -15.15
CA ALA A 148 9.65 7.61 -15.21
C ALA A 148 8.93 6.27 -15.26
N GLY A 149 7.70 6.23 -14.78
CA GLY A 149 6.89 5.03 -14.78
C GLY A 149 5.41 5.33 -14.67
N MET A 150 4.63 4.29 -14.73
CA MET A 150 3.19 4.35 -14.56
C MET A 150 2.79 3.40 -13.44
N ARG A 151 1.79 3.79 -12.64
CA ARG A 151 1.21 2.96 -11.60
C ARG A 151 -0.21 2.59 -11.98
N PHE A 152 -0.48 1.31 -12.01
CA PHE A 152 -1.81 0.75 -12.18
C PHE A 152 -2.26 0.21 -10.83
N LEU A 153 -3.14 0.95 -10.17
CA LEU A 153 -3.64 0.62 -8.84
C LEU A 153 -4.98 -0.08 -8.94
N TYR A 154 -5.07 -1.28 -8.39
CA TYR A 154 -6.32 -1.93 -8.04
C TYR A 154 -6.60 -1.69 -6.57
N PHE A 155 -7.81 -1.26 -6.23
CA PHE A 155 -8.21 -0.90 -4.88
C PHE A 155 -9.56 -1.52 -4.54
N ASP A 156 -9.63 -2.19 -3.39
CA ASP A 156 -10.86 -2.76 -2.83
C ASP A 156 -11.02 -2.28 -1.39
N PHE A 157 -12.13 -1.63 -1.12
CA PHE A 157 -12.49 -1.14 0.21
C PHE A 157 -13.80 -1.78 0.63
N GLU A 158 -13.82 -2.42 1.77
CA GLU A 158 -15.00 -3.00 2.38
C GLU A 158 -15.16 -2.50 3.80
N GLN A 159 -16.37 -2.07 4.14
CA GLN A 159 -16.74 -1.65 5.49
C GLN A 159 -18.08 -2.25 5.88
N TYR A 160 -18.13 -2.79 7.08
CA TYR A 160 -19.35 -3.32 7.69
C TYR A 160 -19.64 -2.61 9.02
N SER A 161 -20.91 -2.25 9.22
CA SER A 161 -21.43 -1.68 10.47
C SER A 161 -22.81 -2.23 10.80
N LEU A 162 -23.17 -2.27 12.09
CA LEU A 162 -24.53 -2.63 12.47
C LEU A 162 -25.51 -1.49 12.14
N PRO A 163 -26.75 -1.82 11.74
CA PRO A 163 -27.76 -0.82 11.48
C PRO A 163 -28.19 -0.11 12.78
N VAL A 164 -28.21 1.21 12.72
CA VAL A 164 -28.84 2.04 13.75
C VAL A 164 -30.27 2.31 13.29
N VAL A 165 -31.24 1.98 14.12
CA VAL A 165 -32.65 2.33 13.87
C VAL A 165 -32.84 3.80 14.22
N THR A 166 -33.05 4.61 13.19
CA THR A 166 -33.38 6.01 13.33
C THR A 166 -34.88 6.23 13.08
N PRO A 167 -35.47 7.39 13.47
CA PRO A 167 -36.85 7.73 13.10
C PRO A 167 -37.14 7.75 11.59
N TYR A 168 -36.08 7.77 10.78
CA TYR A 168 -36.17 7.77 9.30
C TYR A 168 -35.88 6.41 8.67
N GLY A 169 -35.65 5.36 9.46
CA GLY A 169 -35.35 4.00 9.02
C GLY A 169 -34.01 3.47 9.53
N PRO A 170 -33.72 2.20 9.29
CA PRO A 170 -32.44 1.62 9.69
C PRO A 170 -31.29 2.17 8.83
N TYR A 171 -30.29 2.73 9.47
CA TYR A 171 -29.01 3.07 8.87
C TYR A 171 -27.96 2.07 9.35
N GLY A 172 -27.43 1.33 8.44
CA GLY A 172 -26.32 0.40 8.65
C GLY A 172 -26.11 -0.34 7.35
N HIS A 173 -24.89 -0.30 6.84
CA HIS A 173 -24.63 -0.83 5.51
C HIS A 173 -23.33 -1.62 5.50
N ARG A 174 -23.36 -2.68 4.71
CA ARG A 174 -22.16 -3.20 4.11
C ARG A 174 -21.86 -2.34 2.89
N MET A 175 -20.80 -1.55 2.96
CA MET A 175 -20.34 -0.74 1.84
C MET A 175 -19.10 -1.41 1.25
N ARG A 176 -19.14 -1.62 -0.04
CA ARG A 176 -17.96 -2.08 -0.79
C ARG A 176 -17.73 -1.14 -1.95
N LEU A 177 -16.53 -0.59 -2.01
CA LEU A 177 -16.03 0.20 -3.11
C LEU A 177 -14.90 -0.58 -3.76
N VAL A 178 -15.13 -1.05 -4.97
CA VAL A 178 -14.09 -1.68 -5.79
C VAL A 178 -13.75 -0.69 -6.88
N SER A 179 -12.49 -0.35 -7.02
CA SER A 179 -12.05 0.45 -8.16
C SER A 179 -12.38 -0.32 -9.43
N PRO A 180 -13.17 0.25 -10.32
CA PRO A 180 -13.57 -0.43 -11.52
C PRO A 180 -12.38 -0.65 -12.42
N SER A 181 -12.37 -1.78 -13.03
CA SER A 181 -11.73 -2.16 -14.30
C SER A 181 -10.37 -1.57 -14.65
N PRO A 182 -9.49 -2.38 -15.17
CA PRO A 182 -8.27 -1.90 -15.82
C PRO A 182 -8.67 -0.98 -16.99
N GLY A 183 -8.51 0.32 -16.80
CA GLY A 183 -8.89 1.33 -17.80
C GLY A 183 -9.14 2.72 -17.23
N ALA A 184 -9.38 2.88 -15.96
CA ALA A 184 -9.35 4.18 -15.31
C ALA A 184 -7.90 4.51 -14.97
N SER A 185 -7.20 5.09 -15.91
CA SER A 185 -5.90 5.71 -15.69
C SER A 185 -6.13 6.99 -14.90
N ASP A 186 -6.06 6.92 -13.60
CA ASP A 186 -5.78 8.11 -12.84
C ASP A 186 -4.31 8.43 -13.07
N LEU A 187 -4.08 9.36 -13.97
CA LEU A 187 -2.83 10.07 -14.11
C LEU A 187 -2.64 10.89 -12.84
N VAL A 188 -1.83 10.42 -11.94
CA VAL A 188 -1.34 11.15 -10.78
C VAL A 188 0.06 11.67 -11.07
#